data_4ced6e7b40535565a352600ead003081
#
_entry.id   4ced6e7b40535565a352600ead003081
#
_cell.length_a   1.000
_cell.length_b   1.000
_cell.length_c   1.000
_cell.angle_alpha   90.00
_cell.angle_beta   90.00
_cell.angle_gamma   90.00
#
_symmetry.space_group_name_H-M   'P 1'
#
loop_
_entity.id
_entity.type
_entity.pdbx_description
1 polymer ?
#
loop_
_entity_poly.entity_id
_entity_poly.type
_entity_poly.pdbx_seq_one_letter_code
_entity_poly.pdbx_strand_id
1 'polypeptide(L)'
;MSNIVLDCQSVTKSYEDGTLSVQVLNGLNFQVAEGSSIGIVGSSGSGKSTLLHILGGLDTPTSGKVILMGKDLSTLNQKKLGDLRNLYLGFVYQFHHLLLEFSAVENVMMPLLIGKMPKAEAEAKAALMLEKVGLKQRLLHRPSELSGGERQRAAIARALVTEPKCLLADEPTGNLDRKNAQNILDMMLDLKTEMGTSLVVVTHD
;
A
#
# COMPACT_ATOMS: atom_id res chain seq x y z
N MET A 1 23.49 9.93 -6.52
CA MET A 1 22.24 9.74 -7.30
C MET A 1 21.28 9.03 -6.38
N SER A 2 20.09 9.58 -6.16
CA SER A 2 19.06 8.92 -5.35
C SER A 2 18.60 7.64 -6.06
N ASN A 3 18.55 6.52 -5.33
CA ASN A 3 18.03 5.27 -5.88
C ASN A 3 16.54 5.43 -6.20
N ILE A 4 16.12 5.08 -7.40
CA ILE A 4 14.71 5.09 -7.80
C ILE A 4 14.07 3.77 -7.34
N VAL A 5 13.05 3.89 -6.51
CA VAL A 5 12.29 2.74 -6.02
C VAL A 5 11.21 2.34 -7.01
N LEU A 6 10.50 3.33 -7.57
CA LEU A 6 9.43 3.12 -8.52
C LEU A 6 9.55 4.13 -9.66
N ASP A 7 9.44 3.66 -10.91
CA ASP A 7 9.53 4.47 -12.12
C ASP A 7 8.34 4.16 -13.03
N CYS A 8 7.52 5.16 -13.29
CA CYS A 8 6.33 5.10 -14.14
C CYS A 8 6.66 5.79 -15.45
N GLN A 9 6.64 5.06 -16.57
CA GLN A 9 7.08 5.53 -17.88
C GLN A 9 5.96 5.45 -18.91
N SER A 10 5.44 6.61 -19.32
CA SER A 10 4.40 6.78 -20.34
C SER A 10 3.17 5.87 -20.14
N VAL A 11 2.78 5.66 -18.88
CA VAL A 11 1.70 4.74 -18.51
C VAL A 11 0.35 5.27 -18.99
N THR A 12 -0.35 4.45 -19.77
CA THR A 12 -1.75 4.67 -20.17
C THR A 12 -2.62 3.54 -19.66
N LYS A 13 -3.89 3.84 -19.42
CA LYS A 13 -4.90 2.81 -19.14
C LYS A 13 -6.21 3.20 -19.78
N SER A 14 -6.74 2.29 -20.58
CA SER A 14 -8.09 2.35 -21.15
C SER A 14 -8.84 1.08 -20.78
N TYR A 15 -10.12 1.21 -20.51
CA TYR A 15 -11.04 0.10 -20.35
C TYR A 15 -11.99 0.08 -21.55
N GLU A 16 -12.20 -1.10 -22.12
CA GLU A 16 -13.09 -1.33 -23.24
C GLU A 16 -14.31 -2.10 -22.74
N ASP A 17 -15.50 -1.57 -23.01
CA ASP A 17 -16.77 -2.24 -22.77
C ASP A 17 -17.62 -2.16 -24.05
N GLY A 18 -17.54 -3.22 -24.83
CA GLY A 18 -18.21 -3.30 -26.15
C GLY A 18 -17.71 -2.21 -27.10
N THR A 19 -18.56 -1.21 -27.39
CA THR A 19 -18.25 -0.09 -28.30
C THR A 19 -17.68 1.14 -27.58
N LEU A 20 -17.67 1.14 -26.25
CA LEU A 20 -17.18 2.27 -25.45
C LEU A 20 -15.74 2.00 -25.01
N SER A 21 -14.87 2.98 -25.28
CA SER A 21 -13.50 3.00 -24.73
C SER A 21 -13.35 4.20 -23.81
N VAL A 22 -13.00 3.96 -22.55
CA VAL A 22 -12.77 5.01 -21.57
C VAL A 22 -11.30 5.04 -21.19
N GLN A 23 -10.61 6.10 -21.60
CA GLN A 23 -9.23 6.34 -21.21
C GLN A 23 -9.18 6.95 -19.81
N VAL A 24 -8.58 6.22 -18.86
CA VAL A 24 -8.49 6.61 -17.45
C VAL A 24 -7.13 7.22 -17.10
N LEU A 25 -6.06 6.70 -17.70
CA LEU A 25 -4.70 7.25 -17.53
C LEU A 25 -4.12 7.59 -18.90
N ASN A 26 -3.44 8.75 -19.00
CA ASN A 26 -2.94 9.27 -20.26
C ASN A 26 -1.45 9.65 -20.15
N GLY A 27 -0.57 8.72 -20.49
CA GLY A 27 0.86 8.96 -20.66
C GLY A 27 1.58 9.47 -19.39
N LEU A 28 1.26 8.90 -18.23
CA LEU A 28 1.83 9.34 -16.95
C LEU A 28 3.32 8.99 -16.85
N ASN A 29 4.09 9.97 -16.39
CA ASN A 29 5.53 9.83 -16.13
C ASN A 29 5.87 10.41 -14.76
N PHE A 30 6.42 9.62 -13.86
CA PHE A 30 6.99 10.11 -12.60
C PHE A 30 7.89 9.05 -11.96
N GLN A 31 8.73 9.47 -11.02
CA GLN A 31 9.66 8.61 -10.30
C GLN A 31 9.54 8.83 -8.80
N VAL A 32 9.62 7.74 -8.05
CA VAL A 32 9.65 7.73 -6.59
C VAL A 32 11.07 7.40 -6.15
N ALA A 33 11.77 8.37 -5.61
CA ALA A 33 13.10 8.16 -5.03
C ALA A 33 12.99 7.51 -3.65
N GLU A 34 14.04 6.78 -3.23
CA GLU A 34 14.10 6.15 -1.90
C GLU A 34 13.87 7.19 -0.78
N GLY A 35 12.99 6.87 0.16
CA GLY A 35 12.61 7.73 1.28
C GLY A 35 11.73 8.95 0.93
N SER A 36 11.42 9.18 -0.35
CA SER A 36 10.57 10.32 -0.76
C SER A 36 9.08 10.09 -0.48
N SER A 37 8.30 11.17 -0.53
CA SER A 37 6.83 11.11 -0.47
C SER A 37 6.24 11.84 -1.67
N ILE A 38 5.24 11.21 -2.32
CA ILE A 38 4.50 11.78 -3.45
C ILE A 38 3.02 11.76 -3.10
N GLY A 39 2.39 12.93 -3.16
CA GLY A 39 0.95 13.10 -3.10
C GLY A 39 0.37 13.24 -4.51
N ILE A 40 -0.64 12.44 -4.83
CA ILE A 40 -1.39 12.51 -6.10
C ILE A 40 -2.81 12.94 -5.76
N VAL A 41 -3.14 14.15 -6.15
CA VAL A 41 -4.46 14.77 -5.87
C VAL A 41 -5.30 14.78 -7.12
N GLY A 42 -6.59 14.51 -6.97
CA GLY A 42 -7.53 14.56 -8.10
C GLY A 42 -8.96 14.25 -7.65
N SER A 43 -9.94 14.65 -8.45
CA SER A 43 -11.36 14.40 -8.18
C SER A 43 -11.68 12.89 -8.12
N SER A 44 -12.80 12.54 -7.50
CA SER A 44 -13.30 11.15 -7.55
C SER A 44 -13.49 10.71 -9.01
N GLY A 45 -13.13 9.46 -9.30
CA GLY A 45 -13.19 8.91 -10.66
C GLY A 45 -12.06 9.33 -11.61
N SER A 46 -11.07 10.13 -11.17
CA SER A 46 -9.94 10.55 -12.02
C SER A 46 -8.88 9.48 -12.28
N GLY A 47 -9.08 8.24 -11.84
CA GLY A 47 -8.16 7.12 -12.10
C GLY A 47 -7.08 6.92 -11.03
N LYS A 48 -7.15 7.58 -9.88
CA LYS A 48 -6.14 7.47 -8.79
C LYS A 48 -5.93 6.04 -8.30
N SER A 49 -7.02 5.34 -7.96
CA SER A 49 -6.94 3.93 -7.52
C SER A 49 -6.45 3.01 -8.64
N THR A 50 -6.87 3.27 -9.89
CA THR A 50 -6.35 2.55 -11.07
C THR A 50 -4.84 2.72 -11.19
N LEU A 51 -4.33 3.94 -10.99
CA LEU A 51 -2.90 4.20 -11.00
C LEU A 51 -2.19 3.42 -9.88
N LEU A 52 -2.69 3.45 -8.64
CA LEU A 52 -2.10 2.67 -7.55
C LEU A 52 -2.09 1.16 -7.83
N HIS A 53 -3.15 0.62 -8.44
CA HIS A 53 -3.19 -0.79 -8.81
C HIS A 53 -2.13 -1.12 -9.87
N ILE A 54 -1.92 -0.26 -10.85
CA ILE A 54 -0.88 -0.43 -11.88
C ILE A 54 0.51 -0.30 -11.27
N LEU A 55 0.76 0.70 -10.41
CA LEU A 55 2.03 0.86 -9.70
C LEU A 55 2.36 -0.35 -8.83
N GLY A 56 1.33 -0.95 -8.24
CA GLY A 56 1.45 -2.16 -7.43
C GLY A 56 1.48 -3.46 -8.22
N GLY A 57 1.35 -3.42 -9.55
CA GLY A 57 1.27 -4.61 -10.38
C GLY A 57 0.04 -5.49 -10.06
N LEU A 58 -1.04 -4.88 -9.58
CA LEU A 58 -2.35 -5.53 -9.38
C LEU A 58 -3.18 -5.47 -10.66
N ASP A 59 -2.91 -4.47 -11.50
CA ASP A 59 -3.45 -4.33 -12.85
C ASP A 59 -2.31 -4.02 -13.84
N THR A 60 -2.55 -4.24 -15.13
CA THR A 60 -1.57 -3.98 -16.20
C THR A 60 -1.93 -2.70 -16.94
N PRO A 61 -0.96 -1.85 -17.30
CA PRO A 61 -1.21 -0.70 -18.16
C PRO A 61 -1.60 -1.15 -19.58
N THR A 62 -2.36 -0.32 -20.31
CA THR A 62 -2.64 -0.53 -21.73
C THR A 62 -1.38 -0.28 -22.56
N SER A 63 -0.58 0.73 -22.19
CA SER A 63 0.76 0.97 -22.75
C SER A 63 1.65 1.63 -21.70
N GLY A 64 2.95 1.75 -22.02
CA GLY A 64 3.95 2.19 -21.07
C GLY A 64 4.38 1.07 -20.14
N LYS A 65 5.13 1.39 -19.09
CA LYS A 65 5.64 0.40 -18.13
C LYS A 65 5.83 0.98 -16.75
N VAL A 66 5.82 0.10 -15.76
CA VAL A 66 6.18 0.39 -14.37
C VAL A 66 7.40 -0.45 -13.99
N ILE A 67 8.41 0.20 -13.47
CA ILE A 67 9.64 -0.42 -12.99
C ILE A 67 9.70 -0.29 -11.47
N LEU A 68 9.77 -1.40 -10.76
CA LEU A 68 9.92 -1.47 -9.31
C LEU A 68 11.29 -2.06 -8.96
N MET A 69 12.10 -1.30 -8.22
CA MET A 69 13.48 -1.71 -7.87
C MET A 69 14.28 -2.22 -9.08
N GLY A 70 14.20 -1.50 -10.20
CA GLY A 70 14.89 -1.84 -11.45
C GLY A 70 14.28 -3.00 -12.26
N LYS A 71 13.15 -3.58 -11.82
CA LYS A 71 12.48 -4.68 -12.53
C LYS A 71 11.19 -4.18 -13.19
N ASP A 72 11.08 -4.35 -14.49
CA ASP A 72 9.86 -4.06 -15.24
C ASP A 72 8.78 -5.09 -14.89
N LEU A 73 7.66 -4.61 -14.32
CA LEU A 73 6.56 -5.45 -13.82
C LEU A 73 5.90 -6.26 -14.94
N SER A 74 5.85 -5.72 -16.18
CA SER A 74 5.22 -6.38 -17.34
C SER A 74 5.95 -7.64 -17.80
N THR A 75 7.24 -7.77 -17.46
CA THR A 75 8.07 -8.94 -17.85
C THR A 75 7.99 -10.10 -16.88
N LEU A 76 7.29 -9.92 -15.75
CA LEU A 76 7.23 -10.88 -14.66
C LEU A 76 5.99 -11.78 -14.77
N ASN A 77 6.16 -13.07 -14.49
CA ASN A 77 5.01 -13.94 -14.27
C ASN A 77 4.36 -13.65 -12.90
N GLN A 78 3.11 -14.11 -12.72
CA GLN A 78 2.30 -13.82 -11.52
C GLN A 78 2.99 -14.20 -10.20
N LYS A 79 3.73 -15.31 -10.17
CA LYS A 79 4.48 -15.73 -8.99
C LYS A 79 5.58 -14.73 -8.64
N LYS A 80 6.45 -14.40 -9.61
CA LYS A 80 7.56 -13.44 -9.41
C LYS A 80 7.02 -12.04 -9.07
N LEU A 81 5.89 -11.65 -9.67
CA LEU A 81 5.22 -10.40 -9.39
C LEU A 81 4.67 -10.38 -7.96
N GLY A 82 4.07 -11.47 -7.49
CA GLY A 82 3.63 -11.64 -6.10
C GLY A 82 4.77 -11.57 -5.10
N ASP A 83 5.88 -12.26 -5.37
CA ASP A 83 7.08 -12.24 -4.53
C ASP A 83 7.67 -10.82 -4.46
N LEU A 84 7.71 -10.11 -5.60
CA LEU A 84 8.24 -8.73 -5.67
C LEU A 84 7.36 -7.75 -4.87
N ARG A 85 6.03 -7.87 -5.00
CA ARG A 85 5.08 -7.07 -4.21
C ARG A 85 5.26 -7.29 -2.73
N ASN A 86 5.29 -8.54 -2.30
CA ASN A 86 5.46 -8.91 -0.89
C ASN A 86 6.75 -8.34 -0.29
N LEU A 87 7.83 -8.31 -1.08
CA LEU A 87 9.15 -7.88 -0.63
C LEU A 87 9.29 -6.34 -0.59
N TYR A 88 8.72 -5.62 -1.56
CA TYR A 88 9.04 -4.21 -1.78
C TYR A 88 7.85 -3.26 -1.62
N LEU A 89 6.61 -3.75 -1.61
CA LEU A 89 5.43 -2.90 -1.55
C LEU A 89 4.58 -3.18 -0.31
N GLY A 90 4.12 -2.11 0.32
CA GLY A 90 3.01 -2.13 1.28
C GLY A 90 1.78 -1.46 0.66
N PHE A 91 0.58 -1.90 1.05
CA PHE A 91 -0.68 -1.33 0.59
C PHE A 91 -1.56 -0.93 1.75
N VAL A 92 -2.03 0.31 1.72
CA VAL A 92 -3.07 0.83 2.61
C VAL A 92 -4.24 1.28 1.76
N TYR A 93 -5.45 0.81 2.09
CA TYR A 93 -6.68 1.14 1.38
C TYR A 93 -7.63 1.91 2.28
N GLN A 94 -8.53 2.67 1.67
CA GLN A 94 -9.59 3.40 2.36
C GLN A 94 -10.48 2.47 3.22
N PHE A 95 -10.82 1.28 2.72
CA PHE A 95 -11.61 0.26 3.40
C PHE A 95 -10.74 -0.82 4.06
N HIS A 96 -9.66 -0.52 4.67
CA HIS A 96 -8.75 -1.35 5.48
C HIS A 96 -8.45 -2.76 4.92
N HIS A 97 -9.43 -3.47 4.36
CA HIS A 97 -9.35 -4.85 3.84
C HIS A 97 -8.70 -5.84 4.83
N LEU A 98 -9.04 -5.71 6.12
CA LEU A 98 -8.65 -6.69 7.10
C LEU A 98 -9.51 -7.95 6.94
N LEU A 99 -8.89 -9.10 7.11
CA LEU A 99 -9.57 -10.40 7.10
C LEU A 99 -10.36 -10.54 8.39
N LEU A 100 -11.69 -10.65 8.28
CA LEU A 100 -12.63 -10.55 9.41
C LEU A 100 -12.53 -11.73 10.38
N GLU A 101 -12.12 -12.88 9.89
CA GLU A 101 -11.96 -14.12 10.64
C GLU A 101 -10.69 -14.15 11.49
N PHE A 102 -9.73 -13.28 11.18
CA PHE A 102 -8.42 -13.22 11.82
C PHE A 102 -8.33 -12.07 12.81
N SER A 103 -7.59 -12.28 13.89
CA SER A 103 -7.23 -11.23 14.85
C SER A 103 -6.33 -10.16 14.24
N ALA A 104 -6.09 -9.06 14.98
CA ALA A 104 -5.18 -8.00 14.53
C ALA A 104 -3.77 -8.53 14.28
N VAL A 105 -3.22 -9.33 15.20
CA VAL A 105 -1.87 -9.90 15.03
C VAL A 105 -1.81 -10.87 13.84
N GLU A 106 -2.84 -11.69 13.63
CA GLU A 106 -2.90 -12.59 12.47
C GLU A 106 -3.00 -11.84 11.15
N ASN A 107 -3.79 -10.75 11.09
CA ASN A 107 -3.84 -9.87 9.91
C ASN A 107 -2.47 -9.26 9.59
N VAL A 108 -1.76 -8.78 10.61
CA VAL A 108 -0.46 -8.12 10.43
C VAL A 108 0.65 -9.13 10.09
N MET A 109 0.62 -10.33 10.63
CA MET A 109 1.63 -11.35 10.31
C MET A 109 1.44 -12.00 8.93
N MET A 110 0.28 -11.87 8.30
CA MET A 110 -0.02 -12.53 7.02
C MET A 110 1.03 -12.25 5.91
N PRO A 111 1.48 -11.01 5.65
CA PRO A 111 2.52 -10.74 4.67
C PRO A 111 3.85 -11.44 4.97
N LEU A 112 4.20 -11.58 6.25
CA LEU A 112 5.41 -12.28 6.69
C LEU A 112 5.32 -13.79 6.42
N LEU A 113 4.15 -14.39 6.66
CA LEU A 113 3.90 -15.81 6.35
C LEU A 113 3.93 -16.07 4.84
N ILE A 114 3.36 -15.16 4.03
CA ILE A 114 3.47 -15.20 2.56
C ILE A 114 4.94 -15.15 2.14
N GLY A 115 5.76 -14.32 2.81
CA GLY A 115 7.21 -14.25 2.67
C GLY A 115 7.98 -15.46 3.24
N LYS A 116 7.25 -16.49 3.73
CA LYS A 116 7.79 -17.76 4.30
C LYS A 116 8.57 -17.59 5.61
N MET A 117 8.31 -16.52 6.35
CA MET A 117 8.86 -16.35 7.69
C MET A 117 8.25 -17.43 8.64
N PRO A 118 9.03 -18.02 9.56
CA PRO A 118 8.49 -18.94 10.56
C PRO A 118 7.38 -18.28 11.40
N LYS A 119 6.31 -19.03 11.72
CA LYS A 119 5.10 -18.49 12.37
C LYS A 119 5.43 -17.73 13.67
N ALA A 120 6.26 -18.30 14.55
CA ALA A 120 6.60 -17.67 15.82
C ALA A 120 7.35 -16.33 15.64
N GLU A 121 8.23 -16.25 14.64
CA GLU A 121 8.94 -15.02 14.28
C GLU A 121 8.00 -13.98 13.67
N ALA A 122 7.13 -14.41 12.77
CA ALA A 122 6.12 -13.55 12.15
C ALA A 122 5.16 -12.95 13.19
N GLU A 123 4.72 -13.78 14.16
CA GLU A 123 3.85 -13.34 15.26
C GLU A 123 4.54 -12.30 16.15
N ALA A 124 5.79 -12.54 16.55
CA ALA A 124 6.58 -11.61 17.35
C ALA A 124 6.78 -10.27 16.61
N LYS A 125 7.13 -10.31 15.32
CA LYS A 125 7.33 -9.09 14.50
C LYS A 125 6.02 -8.34 14.31
N ALA A 126 4.91 -9.03 14.07
CA ALA A 126 3.58 -8.44 13.95
C ALA A 126 3.12 -7.78 15.27
N ALA A 127 3.37 -8.41 16.42
CA ALA A 127 3.03 -7.86 17.72
C ALA A 127 3.81 -6.55 18.01
N LEU A 128 5.11 -6.52 17.69
CA LEU A 128 5.93 -5.32 17.81
C LEU A 128 5.43 -4.20 16.88
N MET A 129 5.03 -4.51 15.65
CA MET A 129 4.48 -3.51 14.74
C MET A 129 3.14 -2.98 15.24
N LEU A 130 2.27 -3.82 15.78
CA LEU A 130 1.02 -3.40 16.41
C LEU A 130 1.26 -2.52 17.65
N GLU A 131 2.29 -2.79 18.43
CA GLU A 131 2.68 -1.93 19.54
C GLU A 131 3.11 -0.53 19.05
N LYS A 132 3.89 -0.45 17.97
CA LYS A 132 4.31 0.82 17.34
C LYS A 132 3.13 1.68 16.88
N VAL A 133 2.05 1.06 16.41
CA VAL A 133 0.82 1.79 16.03
C VAL A 133 -0.18 1.96 17.20
N GLY A 134 0.24 1.68 18.44
CA GLY A 134 -0.58 1.88 19.65
C GLY A 134 -1.68 0.83 19.85
N LEU A 135 -1.51 -0.38 19.30
CA LEU A 135 -2.48 -1.48 19.40
C LEU A 135 -2.00 -2.67 20.26
N LYS A 136 -1.06 -2.45 21.18
CA LYS A 136 -0.53 -3.49 22.06
C LYS A 136 -1.63 -4.26 22.82
N GLN A 137 -2.69 -3.58 23.25
CA GLN A 137 -3.81 -4.18 23.99
C GLN A 137 -4.90 -4.79 23.08
N ARG A 138 -4.68 -4.77 21.76
CA ARG A 138 -5.64 -5.21 20.73
C ARG A 138 -5.18 -6.38 19.89
N LEU A 139 -4.07 -7.02 20.23
CA LEU A 139 -3.42 -8.07 19.42
C LEU A 139 -4.40 -9.19 19.00
N LEU A 140 -5.22 -9.66 19.93
CA LEU A 140 -6.15 -10.77 19.74
C LEU A 140 -7.56 -10.33 19.31
N HIS A 141 -7.83 -9.03 19.22
CA HIS A 141 -9.13 -8.52 18.79
C HIS A 141 -9.32 -8.75 17.30
N ARG A 142 -10.55 -9.13 16.92
CA ARG A 142 -10.94 -9.21 15.50
C ARG A 142 -11.32 -7.83 14.96
N PRO A 143 -11.33 -7.63 13.65
CA PRO A 143 -11.69 -6.33 13.05
C PRO A 143 -13.05 -5.79 13.48
N SER A 144 -14.03 -6.65 13.78
CA SER A 144 -15.35 -6.27 14.30
C SER A 144 -15.32 -5.68 15.71
N GLU A 145 -14.27 -5.96 16.47
CA GLU A 145 -14.07 -5.48 17.85
C GLU A 145 -13.20 -4.22 17.92
N LEU A 146 -12.71 -3.75 16.77
CA LEU A 146 -11.86 -2.57 16.62
C LEU A 146 -12.68 -1.38 16.13
N SER A 147 -12.39 -0.18 16.64
CA SER A 147 -12.89 1.08 16.08
C SER A 147 -12.35 1.32 14.66
N GLY A 148 -12.94 2.26 13.91
CA GLY A 148 -12.47 2.63 12.57
C GLY A 148 -10.99 3.03 12.54
N GLY A 149 -10.56 3.87 13.48
CA GLY A 149 -9.16 4.29 13.61
C GLY A 149 -8.23 3.14 14.02
N GLU A 150 -8.68 2.20 14.89
CA GLU A 150 -7.90 1.01 15.25
C GLU A 150 -7.75 0.07 14.05
N ARG A 151 -8.81 -0.13 13.25
CA ARG A 151 -8.72 -0.90 11.99
C ARG A 151 -7.73 -0.27 11.02
N GLN A 152 -7.73 1.06 10.88
CA GLN A 152 -6.78 1.75 10.02
C GLN A 152 -5.35 1.58 10.51
N ARG A 153 -5.09 1.71 11.81
CA ARG A 153 -3.77 1.45 12.38
C ARG A 153 -3.30 0.02 12.15
N ALA A 154 -4.19 -0.97 12.31
CA ALA A 154 -3.86 -2.37 12.00
C ALA A 154 -3.56 -2.59 10.51
N ALA A 155 -4.29 -1.93 9.59
CA ALA A 155 -4.02 -2.00 8.16
C ALA A 155 -2.66 -1.36 7.79
N ILE A 156 -2.29 -0.25 8.42
CA ILE A 156 -0.97 0.38 8.26
C ILE A 156 0.13 -0.53 8.82
N ALA A 157 -0.06 -1.11 10.00
CA ALA A 157 0.87 -2.08 10.58
C ALA A 157 1.08 -3.26 9.63
N ARG A 158 0.02 -3.82 9.04
CA ARG A 158 0.09 -4.89 8.05
C ARG A 158 0.88 -4.48 6.81
N ALA A 159 0.69 -3.25 6.34
CA ALA A 159 1.38 -2.76 5.15
C ALA A 159 2.88 -2.52 5.38
N LEU A 160 3.29 -2.19 6.61
CA LEU A 160 4.67 -1.84 6.95
C LEU A 160 5.46 -2.99 7.59
N VAL A 161 4.83 -4.08 8.01
CA VAL A 161 5.47 -5.16 8.78
C VAL A 161 6.60 -5.87 8.01
N THR A 162 6.56 -5.87 6.68
CA THR A 162 7.62 -6.39 5.81
C THR A 162 8.76 -5.40 5.57
N GLU A 163 8.67 -4.19 6.12
CA GLU A 163 9.62 -3.09 5.88
C GLU A 163 9.78 -2.78 4.37
N PRO A 164 8.67 -2.47 3.68
CA PRO A 164 8.69 -2.32 2.24
C PRO A 164 9.49 -1.08 1.81
N LYS A 165 9.97 -1.09 0.57
CA LYS A 165 10.64 0.08 -0.03
C LYS A 165 9.69 1.19 -0.44
N CYS A 166 8.43 0.85 -0.71
CA CYS A 166 7.38 1.81 -1.04
C CYS A 166 6.04 1.43 -0.43
N LEU A 167 5.39 2.38 0.22
CA LEU A 167 4.02 2.29 0.70
C LEU A 167 3.10 2.97 -0.31
N LEU A 168 2.12 2.26 -0.83
CA LEU A 168 1.06 2.76 -1.70
C LEU A 168 -0.22 2.92 -0.87
N ALA A 169 -0.73 4.15 -0.76
CA ALA A 169 -1.88 4.47 0.09
C ALA A 169 -3.01 5.10 -0.73
N ASP A 170 -4.16 4.43 -0.75
CA ASP A 170 -5.39 4.89 -1.40
C ASP A 170 -6.33 5.48 -0.36
N GLU A 171 -6.44 6.80 -0.34
CA GLU A 171 -7.27 7.58 0.59
C GLU A 171 -7.17 7.08 2.05
N PRO A 172 -5.97 7.00 2.64
CA PRO A 172 -5.74 6.28 3.90
C PRO A 172 -6.49 6.87 5.10
N THR A 173 -7.05 8.06 4.95
CA THR A 173 -7.78 8.79 6.00
C THR A 173 -9.24 9.10 5.62
N GLY A 174 -9.70 8.70 4.43
CA GLY A 174 -10.99 9.12 3.85
C GLY A 174 -12.23 8.70 4.66
N ASN A 175 -12.13 7.72 5.55
CA ASN A 175 -13.22 7.24 6.40
C ASN A 175 -13.12 7.70 7.86
N LEU A 176 -12.25 8.67 8.17
CA LEU A 176 -11.99 9.15 9.52
C LEU A 176 -12.41 10.61 9.69
N ASP A 177 -12.80 10.97 10.90
CA ASP A 177 -12.94 12.38 11.23
C ASP A 177 -11.57 13.10 11.18
N ARG A 178 -11.60 14.43 11.01
CA ARG A 178 -10.42 15.25 10.77
C ARG A 178 -9.30 15.08 11.81
N LYS A 179 -9.64 14.90 13.10
CA LYS A 179 -8.66 14.72 14.17
C LYS A 179 -7.96 13.36 14.07
N ASN A 180 -8.74 12.31 13.87
CA ASN A 180 -8.20 10.97 13.69
C ASN A 180 -7.42 10.84 12.38
N ALA A 181 -7.88 11.50 11.31
CA ALA A 181 -7.19 11.55 10.02
C ALA A 181 -5.76 12.11 10.18
N GLN A 182 -5.62 13.27 10.88
CA GLN A 182 -4.31 13.88 11.13
C GLN A 182 -3.40 12.93 11.93
N ASN A 183 -3.90 12.35 13.03
CA ASN A 183 -3.11 11.42 13.85
C ASN A 183 -2.62 10.20 13.06
N ILE A 184 -3.44 9.67 12.16
CA ILE A 184 -3.08 8.54 11.31
C ILE A 184 -2.02 8.94 10.28
N LEU A 185 -2.16 10.12 9.67
CA LEU A 185 -1.19 10.62 8.70
C LEU A 185 0.17 10.87 9.35
N ASP A 186 0.20 11.54 10.51
CA ASP A 186 1.42 11.82 11.26
C ASP A 186 2.13 10.50 11.62
N MET A 187 1.39 9.53 12.18
CA MET A 187 1.93 8.20 12.49
C MET A 187 2.50 7.49 11.24
N MET A 188 1.81 7.56 10.09
CA MET A 188 2.32 6.99 8.84
C MET A 188 3.63 7.64 8.40
N LEU A 189 3.72 8.99 8.51
CA LEU A 189 4.92 9.75 8.13
C LEU A 189 6.10 9.45 9.07
N ASP A 190 5.84 9.30 10.36
CA ASP A 190 6.86 8.93 11.35
C ASP A 190 7.41 7.52 11.07
N LEU A 191 6.51 6.53 10.93
CA LEU A 191 6.89 5.15 10.65
C LEU A 191 7.64 5.00 9.32
N LYS A 192 7.14 5.64 8.24
CA LYS A 192 7.83 5.59 6.95
C LYS A 192 9.24 6.19 7.02
N THR A 193 9.41 7.25 7.82
CA THR A 193 10.70 7.92 7.99
C THR A 193 11.67 7.04 8.80
N GLU A 194 11.19 6.46 9.90
CA GLU A 194 11.96 5.51 10.72
C GLU A 194 12.47 4.31 9.88
N MET A 195 11.63 3.81 8.96
CA MET A 195 11.94 2.64 8.14
C MET A 195 12.65 2.96 6.82
N GLY A 196 12.83 4.23 6.48
CA GLY A 196 13.36 4.64 5.17
C GLY A 196 12.45 4.25 3.99
N THR A 197 11.16 4.05 4.23
CA THR A 197 10.16 3.68 3.23
C THR A 197 9.74 4.90 2.42
N SER A 198 9.60 4.77 1.10
CA SER A 198 9.00 5.80 0.24
C SER A 198 7.48 5.73 0.33
N LEU A 199 6.78 6.82 0.06
CA LEU A 199 5.32 6.90 0.19
C LEU A 199 4.70 7.49 -1.08
N VAL A 200 3.69 6.81 -1.62
CA VAL A 200 2.76 7.36 -2.63
C VAL A 200 1.36 7.37 -2.03
N VAL A 201 0.80 8.54 -1.86
CA VAL A 201 -0.58 8.73 -1.37
C VAL A 201 -1.42 9.27 -2.50
N VAL A 202 -2.56 8.66 -2.75
CA VAL A 202 -3.60 9.27 -3.57
C VAL A 202 -4.74 9.75 -2.68
N THR A 203 -5.23 10.95 -2.94
CA THR A 203 -6.28 11.58 -2.16
C THR A 203 -7.10 12.54 -3.02
N HIS A 204 -8.28 12.89 -2.55
CA HIS A 204 -9.11 13.95 -3.12
C HIS A 204 -9.07 15.24 -2.28
N ASP A 205 -8.40 15.23 -1.13
CA ASP A 205 -8.29 16.32 -0.15
C ASP A 205 -6.83 16.77 0.02
#